data_c13c5a427d3d867d2803c3e33de35d23
#
_entry.id   c13c5a427d3d867d2803c3e33de35d23
#
_cell.length_a   1.000
_cell.length_b   1.000
_cell.length_c   1.000
_cell.angle_alpha   90.00
_cell.angle_beta   90.00
_cell.angle_gamma   90.00
#
_symmetry.space_group_name_H-M   'P 1'
#
loop_
_entity.id
_entity.type
_entity.pdbx_description
1 polymer ?
#
loop_
_entity_poly.entity_id
_entity_poly.type
_entity_poly.pdbx_seq_one_letter_code
_entity_poly.pdbx_strand_id
1 'polypeptide(L)'
;MSTYLSEMEIARKAYNDTALFNFDPSDTFHWREILNHAKDEGFSSDVRDWQRLPGEEKEDAIIALYEKLLTSYDEGILSIDTIVVKDVLLSTGGPASGIEFRLIDCGASYEFQSARYWYQDWFTPRQYSPIPNDIGERMFEHFGFEYK
;
A
#
# COMPACT_ATOMS: atom_id res chain seq x y z
N MET A 1 -6.91 -16.92 19.71
CA MET A 1 -6.58 -17.52 18.41
C MET A 1 -5.70 -16.60 17.59
N SER A 2 -4.67 -17.15 17.01
CA SER A 2 -3.82 -16.37 16.12
C SER A 2 -4.56 -16.01 14.85
N THR A 3 -4.43 -14.75 14.44
CA THR A 3 -4.98 -14.25 13.17
C THR A 3 -3.89 -13.96 12.17
N TYR A 4 -2.66 -14.47 12.41
CA TYR A 4 -1.55 -14.24 11.50
C TYR A 4 -1.78 -14.98 10.19
N LEU A 5 -1.63 -14.25 9.10
CA LEU A 5 -1.64 -14.81 7.76
C LEU A 5 -0.24 -15.30 7.39
N SER A 6 -0.17 -16.36 6.60
CA SER A 6 1.11 -16.76 6.01
C SER A 6 1.58 -15.72 4.99
N GLU A 7 2.86 -15.76 4.66
CA GLU A 7 3.41 -14.88 3.62
C GLU A 7 2.68 -15.04 2.29
N MET A 8 2.31 -16.28 1.95
CA MET A 8 1.57 -16.57 0.71
C MET A 8 0.17 -15.97 0.73
N GLU A 9 -0.51 -16.03 1.88
CA GLU A 9 -1.84 -15.44 2.04
C GLU A 9 -1.79 -13.92 1.95
N ILE A 10 -0.79 -13.28 2.55
CA ILE A 10 -0.56 -11.84 2.45
C ILE A 10 -0.29 -11.44 1.00
N ALA A 11 0.56 -12.18 0.30
CA ALA A 11 0.88 -11.91 -1.11
C ALA A 11 -0.37 -12.02 -2.00
N ARG A 12 -1.21 -13.03 -1.76
CA ARG A 12 -2.46 -13.20 -2.50
C ARG A 12 -3.43 -12.05 -2.23
N LYS A 13 -3.56 -11.66 -0.96
CA LYS A 13 -4.39 -10.53 -0.58
C LYS A 13 -3.89 -9.23 -1.22
N ALA A 14 -2.59 -8.99 -1.20
CA ALA A 14 -1.98 -7.83 -1.83
C ALA A 14 -2.27 -7.81 -3.34
N TYR A 15 -2.14 -8.95 -4.01
CA TYR A 15 -2.45 -9.05 -5.44
C TYR A 15 -3.91 -8.69 -5.71
N ASN A 16 -4.84 -9.26 -4.93
CA ASN A 16 -6.26 -9.01 -5.12
C ASN A 16 -6.64 -7.54 -4.85
N ASP A 17 -6.07 -6.96 -3.79
CA ASP A 17 -6.40 -5.58 -3.39
C ASP A 17 -5.79 -4.53 -4.31
N THR A 18 -4.79 -4.90 -5.13
CA THR A 18 -4.12 -3.98 -6.06
C THR A 18 -4.29 -4.37 -7.53
N ALA A 19 -5.03 -5.43 -7.81
CA ALA A 19 -5.14 -5.98 -9.16
C ALA A 19 -5.62 -4.96 -10.20
N LEU A 20 -6.56 -4.09 -9.81
CA LEU A 20 -7.12 -3.08 -10.71
C LEU A 20 -6.04 -2.17 -11.32
N PHE A 21 -4.97 -1.89 -10.58
CA PHE A 21 -3.88 -1.02 -11.03
C PHE A 21 -2.90 -1.70 -11.99
N ASN A 22 -3.03 -3.02 -12.18
CA ASN A 22 -2.24 -3.76 -13.16
C ASN A 22 -2.87 -3.74 -14.56
N PHE A 23 -4.08 -3.19 -14.69
CA PHE A 23 -4.80 -3.22 -15.94
C PHE A 23 -4.73 -1.88 -16.66
N ASP A 24 -4.52 -1.94 -17.97
CA ASP A 24 -4.56 -0.77 -18.85
C ASP A 24 -5.79 -0.90 -19.76
N PRO A 25 -6.81 -0.04 -19.60
CA PRO A 25 -8.03 -0.16 -20.40
C PRO A 25 -7.81 0.15 -21.88
N SER A 26 -6.71 0.78 -22.26
CA SER A 26 -6.38 1.01 -23.66
C SER A 26 -5.74 -0.22 -24.33
N ASP A 27 -5.34 -1.23 -23.54
CA ASP A 27 -4.75 -2.46 -24.04
C ASP A 27 -5.81 -3.57 -24.09
N THR A 28 -6.12 -4.04 -25.30
CA THR A 28 -7.15 -5.07 -25.50
C THR A 28 -6.84 -6.38 -24.77
N PHE A 29 -5.57 -6.66 -24.49
CA PHE A 29 -5.18 -7.85 -23.73
C PHE A 29 -5.64 -7.79 -22.27
N HIS A 30 -5.90 -6.60 -21.73
CA HIS A 30 -6.38 -6.41 -20.37
C HIS A 30 -7.91 -6.36 -20.26
N TRP A 31 -8.63 -6.28 -21.35
CA TRP A 31 -10.09 -6.12 -21.33
C TRP A 31 -10.80 -7.24 -20.60
N ARG A 32 -10.35 -8.47 -20.79
CA ARG A 32 -10.94 -9.63 -20.14
C ARG A 32 -10.83 -9.55 -18.62
N GLU A 33 -9.66 -9.18 -18.12
CA GLU A 33 -9.41 -9.04 -16.69
C GLU A 33 -10.23 -7.89 -16.11
N ILE A 34 -10.34 -6.77 -16.81
CA ILE A 34 -11.16 -5.64 -16.38
C ILE A 34 -12.63 -6.06 -16.29
N LEU A 35 -13.14 -6.76 -17.29
CA LEU A 35 -14.53 -7.24 -17.29
C LEU A 35 -14.78 -8.24 -16.17
N ASN A 36 -13.88 -9.16 -15.93
CA ASN A 36 -13.99 -10.11 -14.83
C ASN A 36 -14.00 -9.41 -13.48
N HIS A 37 -13.10 -8.44 -13.30
CA HIS A 37 -13.06 -7.62 -12.08
C HIS A 37 -14.37 -6.86 -11.88
N ALA A 38 -14.90 -6.27 -12.95
CA ALA A 38 -16.17 -5.55 -12.92
C ALA A 38 -17.33 -6.45 -12.47
N LYS A 39 -17.37 -7.69 -12.96
CA LYS A 39 -18.40 -8.65 -12.55
C LYS A 39 -18.29 -8.95 -11.06
N ASP A 40 -17.07 -9.16 -10.56
CA ASP A 40 -16.83 -9.47 -9.15
C ASP A 40 -17.22 -8.31 -8.23
N GLU A 41 -17.10 -7.07 -8.73
CA GLU A 41 -17.45 -5.86 -7.97
C GLU A 41 -18.90 -5.43 -8.12
N GLY A 42 -19.74 -6.22 -8.80
CA GLY A 42 -21.18 -5.95 -8.92
C GLY A 42 -21.59 -5.12 -10.14
N PHE A 43 -20.72 -4.97 -11.12
CA PHE A 43 -21.00 -4.21 -12.36
C PHE A 43 -21.41 -5.12 -13.52
N SER A 44 -22.12 -6.22 -13.24
CA SER A 44 -22.50 -7.20 -14.28
C SER A 44 -23.35 -6.61 -15.39
N SER A 45 -24.23 -5.64 -15.07
CA SER A 45 -25.04 -4.99 -16.10
C SER A 45 -24.22 -4.13 -17.04
N ASP A 46 -23.22 -3.42 -16.52
CA ASP A 46 -22.28 -2.65 -17.34
C ASP A 46 -21.49 -3.55 -18.29
N VAL A 47 -21.10 -4.73 -17.81
CA VAL A 47 -20.39 -5.72 -18.63
C VAL A 47 -21.28 -6.21 -19.77
N ARG A 48 -22.56 -6.52 -19.48
CA ARG A 48 -23.50 -6.95 -20.51
C ARG A 48 -23.73 -5.86 -21.55
N ASP A 49 -23.88 -4.63 -21.13
CA ASP A 49 -24.05 -3.50 -22.03
C ASP A 49 -22.83 -3.32 -22.94
N TRP A 50 -21.64 -3.44 -22.36
CA TRP A 50 -20.39 -3.37 -23.12
C TRP A 50 -20.30 -4.46 -24.20
N GLN A 51 -20.71 -5.69 -23.85
CA GLN A 51 -20.66 -6.82 -24.79
C GLN A 51 -21.52 -6.60 -26.02
N ARG A 52 -22.56 -5.78 -25.91
CA ARG A 52 -23.51 -5.49 -27.02
C ARG A 52 -23.07 -4.32 -27.88
N LEU A 53 -22.01 -3.60 -27.51
CA LEU A 53 -21.55 -2.46 -28.29
C LEU A 53 -20.85 -2.87 -29.58
N PRO A 54 -20.91 -2.01 -30.62
CA PRO A 54 -20.06 -2.18 -31.81
C PRO A 54 -18.57 -2.09 -31.41
N GLY A 55 -17.70 -2.72 -32.22
CA GLY A 55 -16.29 -2.75 -31.95
C GLY A 55 -15.64 -1.38 -31.77
N GLU A 56 -16.03 -0.40 -32.58
CA GLU A 56 -15.48 0.95 -32.54
C GLU A 56 -15.87 1.73 -31.27
N GLU A 57 -16.90 1.31 -30.55
CA GLU A 57 -17.32 1.96 -29.30
C GLU A 57 -16.79 1.25 -28.04
N LYS A 58 -16.21 0.08 -28.20
CA LYS A 58 -15.81 -0.74 -27.05
C LYS A 58 -14.65 -0.17 -26.26
N GLU A 59 -13.68 0.47 -26.92
CA GLU A 59 -12.52 1.02 -26.22
C GLU A 59 -12.93 2.15 -25.26
N ASP A 60 -13.69 3.12 -25.76
CA ASP A 60 -14.15 4.24 -24.94
C ASP A 60 -15.04 3.75 -23.79
N ALA A 61 -15.89 2.77 -24.06
CA ALA A 61 -16.79 2.21 -23.06
C ALA A 61 -16.04 1.46 -21.95
N ILE A 62 -14.99 0.71 -22.30
CA ILE A 62 -14.23 0.00 -21.26
C ILE A 62 -13.36 0.94 -20.44
N ILE A 63 -12.89 2.04 -21.03
CA ILE A 63 -12.19 3.09 -20.31
C ILE A 63 -13.14 3.72 -19.27
N ALA A 64 -14.37 4.00 -19.66
CA ALA A 64 -15.38 4.53 -18.75
C ALA A 64 -15.73 3.55 -17.64
N LEU A 65 -15.83 2.25 -17.95
CA LEU A 65 -16.07 1.21 -16.96
C LEU A 65 -14.90 1.10 -15.98
N TYR A 66 -13.68 1.16 -16.48
CA TYR A 66 -12.48 1.15 -15.63
C TYR A 66 -12.46 2.32 -14.67
N GLU A 67 -12.86 3.51 -15.12
CA GLU A 67 -12.98 4.69 -14.25
C GLU A 67 -14.03 4.50 -13.17
N LYS A 68 -15.14 3.83 -13.47
CA LYS A 68 -16.14 3.47 -12.47
C LYS A 68 -15.56 2.52 -11.42
N LEU A 69 -14.76 1.55 -11.85
CA LEU A 69 -14.08 0.64 -10.93
C LEU A 69 -13.11 1.38 -10.01
N LEU A 70 -12.36 2.33 -10.56
CA LEU A 70 -11.45 3.17 -9.76
C LEU A 70 -12.22 4.02 -8.75
N THR A 71 -13.33 4.61 -9.16
CA THR A 71 -14.18 5.40 -8.25
C THR A 71 -14.73 4.55 -7.13
N SER A 72 -15.20 3.34 -7.43
CA SER A 72 -15.69 2.39 -6.44
C SER A 72 -14.57 1.98 -5.47
N TYR A 73 -13.36 1.78 -6.00
CA TYR A 73 -12.19 1.46 -5.19
C TYR A 73 -11.89 2.60 -4.20
N ASP A 74 -11.88 3.83 -4.70
CA ASP A 74 -11.61 5.01 -3.87
C ASP A 74 -12.65 5.18 -2.76
N GLU A 75 -13.92 4.91 -3.05
CA GLU A 75 -15.00 4.97 -2.07
C GLU A 75 -14.83 3.94 -0.96
N GLY A 76 -14.09 2.85 -1.22
CA GLY A 76 -13.78 1.82 -0.23
C GLY A 76 -12.62 2.16 0.68
N ILE A 77 -11.85 3.22 0.38
CA ILE A 77 -10.70 3.61 1.19
C ILE A 77 -11.20 4.21 2.51
N LEU A 78 -10.72 3.68 3.63
CA LEU A 78 -11.13 4.12 4.96
C LEU A 78 -10.41 5.39 5.40
N SER A 79 -9.13 5.50 5.09
CA SER A 79 -8.33 6.68 5.43
C SER A 79 -7.05 6.70 4.61
N ILE A 80 -6.45 7.89 4.49
CA ILE A 80 -5.11 8.08 3.95
C ILE A 80 -4.31 8.81 5.01
N ASP A 81 -3.34 8.12 5.60
CA ASP A 81 -2.52 8.70 6.66
C ASP A 81 -1.14 9.06 6.13
N THR A 82 -0.59 10.16 6.61
CA THR A 82 0.78 10.56 6.31
C THR A 82 1.71 9.96 7.34
N ILE A 83 2.66 9.17 6.89
CA ILE A 83 3.65 8.53 7.75
C ILE A 83 5.01 9.16 7.49
N VAL A 84 5.69 9.56 8.57
CA VAL A 84 7.02 10.14 8.55
C VAL A 84 7.99 9.11 9.11
N VAL A 85 9.15 9.00 8.50
CA VAL A 85 10.23 8.14 9.03
C VAL A 85 11.30 9.04 9.62
N LYS A 86 11.61 8.83 10.91
CA LYS A 86 12.74 9.46 11.59
C LYS A 86 13.82 8.41 11.82
N ASP A 87 14.99 8.66 11.32
CA ASP A 87 16.11 7.72 11.38
C ASP A 87 17.14 8.21 12.38
N VAL A 88 17.24 7.53 13.51
CA VAL A 88 18.23 7.84 14.56
C VAL A 88 19.50 7.05 14.26
N LEU A 89 20.55 7.75 13.84
CA LEU A 89 21.82 7.12 13.50
C LEU A 89 22.65 6.87 14.75
N LEU A 90 22.99 5.62 15.01
CA LEU A 90 23.73 5.21 16.19
C LEU A 90 25.23 5.03 15.92
N SER A 91 25.58 4.56 14.71
CA SER A 91 26.97 4.42 14.31
C SER A 91 27.15 4.67 12.83
N THR A 92 28.32 5.20 12.47
CA THR A 92 28.70 5.48 11.08
C THR A 92 30.04 4.86 10.75
N GLY A 93 30.46 5.03 9.54
CA GLY A 93 31.70 4.47 9.01
C GLY A 93 31.41 3.10 8.45
N GLY A 94 31.47 2.22 8.30
CA GLY A 94 30.96 0.96 7.91
C GLY A 94 31.52 -0.11 8.85
N PRO A 95 30.68 -0.85 9.54
CA PRO A 95 29.23 -0.87 9.37
C PRO A 95 28.53 0.28 10.07
N ALA A 96 27.31 0.55 9.64
CA ALA A 96 26.44 1.56 10.22
C ALA A 96 25.25 0.90 10.90
N SER A 97 24.64 1.59 11.86
CA SER A 97 23.45 1.12 12.55
C SER A 97 22.60 2.28 13.03
N GLY A 98 21.32 2.02 13.21
CA GLY A 98 20.40 3.03 13.67
C GLY A 98 19.03 2.47 14.02
N ILE A 99 18.10 3.36 14.27
CA ILE A 99 16.72 3.03 14.60
C ILE A 99 15.81 3.87 13.72
N GLU A 100 14.92 3.21 12.98
CA GLU A 100 13.89 3.88 12.20
C GLU A 100 12.60 3.92 13.01
N PHE A 101 12.06 5.13 13.19
CA PHE A 101 10.75 5.34 13.79
C PHE A 101 9.75 5.66 12.68
N ARG A 102 8.66 4.91 12.65
CA ARG A 102 7.53 5.23 11.79
C ARG A 102 6.51 5.97 12.62
N LEU A 103 6.22 7.21 12.23
CA LEU A 103 5.35 8.11 12.96
C LEU A 103 4.19 8.53 12.08
N ILE A 104 3.01 8.64 12.68
CA ILE A 104 1.83 9.17 11.99
C ILE A 104 1.81 10.68 12.21
N ASP A 105 1.68 11.43 11.11
CA ASP A 105 1.53 12.89 11.15
C ASP A 105 0.07 13.24 11.46
N CYS A 106 -0.17 13.77 12.65
CA CYS A 106 -1.51 14.13 13.12
C CYS A 106 -1.86 15.61 12.88
N GLY A 107 -1.04 16.33 12.12
CA GLY A 107 -1.29 17.73 11.77
C GLY A 107 -0.68 18.77 12.73
N ALA A 108 -0.45 18.41 13.98
CA ALA A 108 0.16 19.30 14.99
C ALA A 108 1.21 18.56 15.82
N SER A 109 1.27 17.26 15.70
CA SER A 109 2.20 16.40 16.44
C SER A 109 2.36 15.08 15.70
N TYR A 110 3.31 14.27 16.16
CA TYR A 110 3.50 12.91 15.67
C TYR A 110 2.94 11.91 16.67
N GLU A 111 2.39 10.82 16.16
CA GLU A 111 1.98 9.68 16.95
C GLU A 111 2.89 8.50 16.62
N PHE A 112 3.33 7.77 17.62
CA PHE A 112 4.18 6.60 17.43
C PHE A 112 3.40 5.47 16.77
N GLN A 113 3.96 4.90 15.70
CA GLN A 113 3.39 3.71 15.06
C GLN A 113 4.24 2.48 15.32
N SER A 114 5.52 2.53 15.00
CA SER A 114 6.44 1.42 15.19
C SER A 114 7.89 1.90 15.13
N ALA A 115 8.79 1.04 15.59
CA ALA A 115 10.22 1.27 15.49
C ALA A 115 10.91 -0.04 15.12
N ARG A 116 12.02 0.07 14.43
CA ARG A 116 12.86 -1.07 14.10
C ARG A 116 14.32 -0.66 14.12
N TYR A 117 15.16 -1.57 14.60
CA TYR A 117 16.61 -1.44 14.52
C TYR A 117 17.07 -1.83 13.14
N TRP A 118 18.10 -1.13 12.59
CA TRP A 118 18.72 -1.53 11.36
C TRP A 118 20.22 -1.60 11.50
N TYR A 119 20.83 -2.49 10.72
CA TYR A 119 22.25 -2.67 10.60
C TYR A 119 22.59 -2.75 9.12
N GLN A 120 23.68 -2.11 8.71
CA GLN A 120 24.12 -2.12 7.32
C GLN A 120 25.63 -2.28 7.25
N ASP A 121 26.07 -3.35 6.62
CA ASP A 121 27.46 -3.56 6.30
C ASP A 121 27.80 -2.89 4.96
N TRP A 122 29.08 -2.79 4.62
CA TRP A 122 29.51 -2.18 3.37
C TRP A 122 28.83 -2.81 2.16
N PHE A 123 28.23 -1.96 1.28
CA PHE A 123 27.64 -2.38 0.01
C PHE A 123 26.51 -3.40 0.11
N THR A 124 25.92 -3.59 1.26
CA THR A 124 24.79 -4.49 1.47
C THR A 124 23.53 -3.71 1.79
N PRO A 125 22.33 -4.28 1.52
CA PRO A 125 21.09 -3.69 2.00
C PRO A 125 21.02 -3.67 3.52
N ARG A 126 20.19 -2.77 4.07
CA ARG A 126 19.93 -2.74 5.51
C ARG A 126 19.26 -4.04 5.95
N GLN A 127 19.69 -4.54 7.09
CA GLN A 127 19.04 -5.65 7.78
C GLN A 127 18.26 -5.07 8.94
N TYR A 128 17.03 -5.54 9.16
CA TYR A 128 16.12 -4.95 10.14
C TYR A 128 15.75 -5.95 11.21
N SER A 129 15.55 -5.44 12.42
CA SER A 129 15.02 -6.20 13.54
C SER A 129 13.95 -5.37 14.23
N PRO A 130 12.73 -5.89 14.42
CA PRO A 130 11.66 -5.12 15.06
C PRO A 130 11.98 -4.82 16.52
N ILE A 131 11.59 -3.62 16.96
CA ILE A 131 11.69 -3.22 18.35
C ILE A 131 10.29 -3.37 18.97
N PRO A 132 10.15 -4.04 20.13
CA PRO A 132 8.85 -4.15 20.78
C PRO A 132 8.21 -2.78 20.99
N ASN A 133 6.89 -2.68 20.81
CA ASN A 133 6.20 -1.40 20.82
C ASN A 133 6.32 -0.64 22.15
N ASP A 134 6.32 -1.34 23.27
CA ASP A 134 6.49 -0.69 24.57
C ASP A 134 7.87 -0.03 24.72
N ILE A 135 8.90 -0.67 24.20
CA ILE A 135 10.26 -0.11 24.18
C ILE A 135 10.33 1.05 23.18
N GLY A 136 9.78 0.85 21.98
CA GLY A 136 9.76 1.88 20.95
C GLY A 136 9.06 3.16 21.41
N GLU A 137 7.94 3.04 22.13
CA GLU A 137 7.22 4.20 22.67
C GLU A 137 8.03 4.96 23.70
N ARG A 138 8.74 4.25 24.58
CA ARG A 138 9.62 4.90 25.56
C ARG A 138 10.74 5.66 24.87
N MET A 139 11.31 5.10 23.83
CA MET A 139 12.36 5.75 23.05
C MET A 139 11.81 6.98 22.31
N PHE A 140 10.62 6.86 21.74
CA PHE A 140 9.93 7.95 21.08
C PHE A 140 9.71 9.14 22.03
N GLU A 141 9.22 8.87 23.22
CA GLU A 141 9.04 9.90 24.26
C GLU A 141 10.36 10.52 24.68
N HIS A 142 11.40 9.70 24.79
CA HIS A 142 12.73 10.16 25.18
C HIS A 142 13.34 11.10 24.13
N PHE A 143 13.24 10.74 22.86
CA PHE A 143 13.82 11.56 21.79
C PHE A 143 13.03 12.84 21.53
N GLY A 144 11.73 12.84 21.80
CA GLY A 144 10.91 14.05 21.68
C GLY A 144 10.98 14.69 20.30
N PHE A 145 10.71 13.93 19.24
CA PHE A 145 10.78 14.46 17.88
C PHE A 145 9.88 15.66 17.68
N GLU A 146 10.48 16.78 17.28
CA GLU A 146 9.76 18.00 17.02
C GLU A 146 8.91 17.89 15.74
N TYR A 147 7.68 18.38 15.82
CA TYR A 147 6.77 18.44 14.68
C TYR A 147 7.17 19.58 13.73
N LYS A 148 7.07 19.28 12.44
CA LYS A 148 7.36 20.29 11.41
C LYS A 148 6.20 20.45 10.46
#